data_30d032766bc2529800b2b6049d6c0b1e
#
_entry.id   30d032766bc2529800b2b6049d6c0b1e
#
_cell.length_a   1.000
_cell.length_b   1.000
_cell.length_c   1.000
_cell.angle_alpha   90.00
_cell.angle_beta   90.00
_cell.angle_gamma   90.00
#
_symmetry.space_group_name_H-M   'P 1'
#
loop_
_entity.id
_entity.type
_entity.pdbx_description
1 polymer ?
#
loop_
_entity_poly.entity_id
_entity_poly.type
_entity_poly.pdbx_seq_one_letter_code
_entity_poly.pdbx_strand_id
1 'polypeptide(L)'
;MGVLLGIAGLTVPLSVALGSGTAQAASACTAKAGPYQKQAEKFLGRPVDGKQSAADCRAIRSFQTAHAISPNIGYAGPITRNMMDLVGKQRAAGKNPNKAKKCPTNRGRIACVDLSRQLSWVQDGKKLVYGPVPVRTGRNGHETRTGSKKVYWRNINHWSTLYHVRMPYSQFFDGGQAFHAISGNVWSAPGSHGCVNMRTADAKKYWSLLRNGDDTFVYGRKPGT
;
A
#
# COMPACT_ATOMS: atom_id res chain seq x y z
N MET A 1 52.11 -47.62 -46.00
CA MET A 1 51.08 -48.14 -45.09
C MET A 1 50.69 -47.01 -44.18
N GLY A 2 49.64 -46.27 -44.51
CA GLY A 2 49.11 -45.15 -43.72
C GLY A 2 47.75 -45.58 -43.21
N VAL A 3 47.58 -45.48 -41.88
CA VAL A 3 46.33 -45.72 -41.17
C VAL A 3 45.65 -44.42 -40.95
N LEU A 4 44.48 -44.20 -41.58
CA LEU A 4 43.59 -43.06 -41.33
C LEU A 4 42.67 -43.39 -40.12
N LEU A 5 42.82 -42.68 -39.03
CA LEU A 5 41.84 -42.70 -37.92
C LEU A 5 40.72 -41.68 -38.19
N GLY A 6 39.53 -42.19 -38.44
CA GLY A 6 38.31 -41.36 -38.51
C GLY A 6 37.83 -40.94 -37.11
N ILE A 7 37.65 -39.64 -36.90
CA ILE A 7 37.04 -39.07 -35.67
C ILE A 7 35.54 -38.94 -35.94
N ALA A 8 34.74 -39.77 -35.28
CA ALA A 8 33.28 -39.64 -35.29
C ALA A 8 32.86 -38.52 -34.32
N GLY A 9 32.38 -37.42 -34.86
CA GLY A 9 31.82 -36.32 -34.06
C GLY A 9 30.40 -36.67 -33.57
N LEU A 10 30.22 -36.81 -32.26
CA LEU A 10 28.91 -36.90 -31.64
C LEU A 10 28.30 -35.47 -31.55
N THR A 11 27.29 -35.20 -32.35
CA THR A 11 26.42 -34.02 -32.20
C THR A 11 25.34 -34.34 -31.19
N VAL A 12 25.43 -33.72 -30.01
CA VAL A 12 24.36 -33.75 -29.00
C VAL A 12 23.34 -32.66 -29.35
N PRO A 13 22.06 -32.97 -29.55
CA PRO A 13 21.05 -31.97 -29.79
C PRO A 13 20.75 -31.24 -28.46
N LEU A 14 20.95 -29.92 -28.44
CA LEU A 14 20.59 -29.03 -27.33
C LEU A 14 19.07 -28.88 -27.33
N SER A 15 18.37 -29.66 -26.50
CA SER A 15 16.92 -29.50 -26.28
C SER A 15 16.65 -28.24 -25.43
N VAL A 16 16.26 -27.16 -26.07
CA VAL A 16 15.76 -25.98 -25.37
C VAL A 16 14.36 -26.30 -24.84
N ALA A 17 14.26 -26.62 -23.58
CA ALA A 17 12.97 -26.69 -22.88
C ALA A 17 12.37 -25.27 -22.79
N LEU A 18 11.42 -24.96 -23.68
CA LEU A 18 10.56 -23.80 -23.54
C LEU A 18 9.70 -24.01 -22.30
N GLY A 19 10.10 -23.42 -21.19
CA GLY A 19 9.31 -23.36 -19.99
C GLY A 19 7.98 -22.66 -20.31
N SER A 20 6.90 -23.43 -20.35
CA SER A 20 5.53 -22.94 -20.42
C SER A 20 5.21 -22.22 -19.11
N GLY A 21 5.66 -20.97 -18.97
CA GLY A 21 5.14 -20.07 -17.96
C GLY A 21 3.65 -19.94 -18.22
N THR A 22 2.82 -20.51 -17.35
CA THR A 22 1.37 -20.25 -17.35
C THR A 22 1.18 -18.74 -17.15
N ALA A 23 1.04 -18.02 -18.25
CA ALA A 23 0.58 -16.65 -18.24
C ALA A 23 -0.79 -16.69 -17.56
N GLN A 24 -0.85 -16.21 -16.30
CA GLN A 24 -2.10 -16.06 -15.59
C GLN A 24 -2.98 -15.18 -16.47
N ALA A 25 -4.01 -15.76 -17.07
CA ALA A 25 -4.90 -15.05 -17.97
C ALA A 25 -5.43 -13.81 -17.23
N ALA A 26 -5.03 -12.64 -17.70
CA ALA A 26 -5.55 -11.39 -17.15
C ALA A 26 -7.06 -11.45 -17.24
N SER A 27 -7.77 -11.39 -16.10
CA SER A 27 -9.23 -11.48 -16.07
C SER A 27 -9.82 -10.54 -17.11
N ALA A 28 -10.74 -11.06 -17.92
CA ALA A 28 -11.31 -10.29 -19.02
C ALA A 28 -12.01 -9.02 -18.51
N CYS A 29 -11.96 -7.96 -19.30
CA CYS A 29 -12.71 -6.75 -19.03
C CYS A 29 -14.22 -7.03 -19.07
N THR A 30 -14.97 -6.61 -18.04
CA THR A 30 -16.42 -6.66 -18.08
C THR A 30 -16.99 -5.61 -19.05
N ALA A 31 -18.02 -5.99 -19.80
CA ALA A 31 -18.79 -5.05 -20.60
C ALA A 31 -19.89 -4.35 -19.78
N LYS A 32 -20.14 -4.81 -18.54
CA LYS A 32 -21.20 -4.28 -17.68
C LYS A 32 -20.75 -3.04 -16.94
N ALA A 33 -21.45 -1.93 -17.10
CA ALA A 33 -21.28 -0.74 -16.27
C ALA A 33 -21.68 -1.01 -14.82
N GLY A 34 -20.88 -0.52 -13.88
CA GLY A 34 -21.19 -0.57 -12.46
C GLY A 34 -22.10 0.59 -12.03
N PRO A 35 -22.69 0.50 -10.82
CA PRO A 35 -23.57 1.57 -10.30
C PRO A 35 -22.84 2.90 -10.07
N TYR A 36 -21.51 2.90 -10.03
CA TYR A 36 -20.68 4.10 -9.85
C TYR A 36 -19.84 4.42 -11.10
N GLN A 37 -20.33 4.04 -12.30
CA GLN A 37 -19.60 4.23 -13.56
C GLN A 37 -19.20 5.69 -13.78
N LYS A 38 -20.15 6.63 -13.73
CA LYS A 38 -19.89 8.06 -13.91
C LYS A 38 -18.88 8.63 -12.91
N GLN A 39 -18.95 8.18 -11.65
CA GLN A 39 -17.98 8.58 -10.63
C GLN A 39 -16.57 8.05 -10.94
N ALA A 40 -16.46 6.82 -11.40
CA ALA A 40 -15.19 6.22 -11.80
C ALA A 40 -14.58 6.93 -13.02
N GLU A 41 -15.39 7.22 -14.03
CA GLU A 41 -14.99 7.98 -15.21
C GLU A 41 -14.45 9.35 -14.82
N LYS A 42 -15.21 10.10 -14.00
CA LYS A 42 -14.77 11.41 -13.48
C LYS A 42 -13.44 11.32 -12.72
N PHE A 43 -13.31 10.34 -11.83
CA PHE A 43 -12.11 10.15 -11.01
C PHE A 43 -10.87 9.80 -11.83
N LEU A 44 -11.06 9.05 -12.92
CA LEU A 44 -10.01 8.57 -13.81
C LEU A 44 -9.77 9.50 -15.03
N GLY A 45 -10.46 10.64 -15.11
CA GLY A 45 -10.32 11.58 -16.22
C GLY A 45 -10.83 11.01 -17.55
N ARG A 46 -11.89 10.19 -17.51
CA ARG A 46 -12.53 9.61 -18.68
C ARG A 46 -13.77 10.42 -19.09
N PRO A 47 -14.27 10.30 -20.34
CA PRO A 47 -15.58 10.83 -20.72
C PRO A 47 -16.66 10.32 -19.76
N VAL A 48 -17.49 11.23 -19.21
CA VAL A 48 -18.48 10.92 -18.17
C VAL A 48 -19.84 10.68 -18.83
N ASP A 49 -20.01 9.49 -19.41
CA ASP A 49 -21.28 9.11 -20.06
C ASP A 49 -22.06 8.02 -19.30
N GLY A 50 -21.39 7.32 -18.38
CA GLY A 50 -21.98 6.23 -17.60
C GLY A 50 -22.07 4.92 -18.36
N LYS A 51 -21.45 4.83 -19.54
CA LYS A 51 -21.36 3.61 -20.33
C LYS A 51 -20.01 2.95 -20.14
N GLN A 52 -19.97 1.63 -20.18
CA GLN A 52 -18.73 0.87 -20.04
C GLN A 52 -18.10 0.66 -21.43
N SER A 53 -17.14 1.48 -21.79
CA SER A 53 -16.29 1.23 -22.95
C SER A 53 -15.11 0.31 -22.60
N ALA A 54 -14.45 -0.25 -23.60
CA ALA A 54 -13.21 -1.04 -23.39
C ALA A 54 -12.10 -0.18 -22.76
N ALA A 55 -12.06 1.11 -23.03
CA ALA A 55 -11.09 2.03 -22.46
C ALA A 55 -11.40 2.34 -20.98
N ASP A 56 -12.66 2.48 -20.60
CA ASP A 56 -13.08 2.67 -19.21
C ASP A 56 -12.82 1.43 -18.39
N CYS A 57 -13.13 0.25 -18.92
CA CYS A 57 -12.79 -1.00 -18.25
C CYS A 57 -11.28 -1.11 -17.98
N ARG A 58 -10.43 -0.84 -18.96
CA ARG A 58 -8.97 -0.88 -18.75
C ARG A 58 -8.52 0.12 -17.69
N ALA A 59 -9.05 1.35 -17.70
CA ALA A 59 -8.71 2.37 -16.71
C ALA A 59 -9.15 1.97 -15.29
N ILE A 60 -10.37 1.46 -15.14
CA ILE A 60 -10.88 0.97 -13.85
C ILE A 60 -10.07 -0.25 -13.37
N ARG A 61 -9.73 -1.20 -14.25
CA ARG A 61 -8.88 -2.34 -13.90
C ARG A 61 -7.48 -1.91 -13.44
N SER A 62 -6.84 -0.98 -14.14
CA SER A 62 -5.53 -0.45 -13.73
C SER A 62 -5.61 0.16 -12.33
N PHE A 63 -6.66 0.90 -12.03
CA PHE A 63 -6.90 1.43 -10.70
C PHE A 63 -7.09 0.30 -9.67
N GLN A 64 -7.93 -0.70 -9.98
CA GLN A 64 -8.19 -1.85 -9.11
C GLN A 64 -6.90 -2.62 -8.80
N THR A 65 -6.08 -2.90 -9.81
CA THR A 65 -4.79 -3.58 -9.65
C THR A 65 -3.84 -2.77 -8.77
N ALA A 66 -3.69 -1.47 -9.03
CA ALA A 66 -2.82 -0.60 -8.25
C ALA A 66 -3.21 -0.52 -6.77
N HIS A 67 -4.49 -0.72 -6.44
CA HIS A 67 -5.03 -0.61 -5.09
C HIS A 67 -5.48 -1.96 -4.50
N ALA A 68 -4.99 -3.07 -5.05
CA ALA A 68 -5.26 -4.43 -4.57
C ALA A 68 -6.76 -4.76 -4.42
N ILE A 69 -7.60 -4.27 -5.34
CA ILE A 69 -9.02 -4.60 -5.39
C ILE A 69 -9.19 -5.88 -6.21
N SER A 70 -9.89 -6.86 -5.64
CA SER A 70 -10.22 -8.12 -6.31
C SER A 70 -11.75 -8.36 -6.24
N PRO A 71 -12.37 -8.83 -7.34
CA PRO A 71 -11.79 -9.05 -8.66
C PRO A 71 -11.49 -7.74 -9.40
N ASN A 72 -10.39 -7.70 -10.16
CA ASN A 72 -9.98 -6.54 -10.97
C ASN A 72 -10.51 -6.64 -12.41
N ILE A 73 -11.80 -6.69 -12.56
CA ILE A 73 -12.49 -6.90 -13.86
C ILE A 73 -12.97 -5.61 -14.53
N GLY A 74 -12.60 -4.45 -13.98
CA GLY A 74 -13.04 -3.16 -14.52
C GLY A 74 -14.47 -2.76 -14.15
N TYR A 75 -15.07 -3.39 -13.13
CA TYR A 75 -16.42 -3.05 -12.67
C TYR A 75 -16.38 -1.94 -11.60
N ALA A 76 -17.08 -0.82 -11.86
CA ALA A 76 -17.20 0.30 -10.92
C ALA A 76 -18.25 0.01 -9.83
N GLY A 77 -17.94 -0.98 -8.96
CA GLY A 77 -18.77 -1.37 -7.81
C GLY A 77 -18.47 -0.56 -6.55
N PRO A 78 -19.16 -0.88 -5.42
CA PRO A 78 -19.00 -0.17 -4.14
C PRO A 78 -17.54 -0.17 -3.62
N ILE A 79 -16.83 -1.30 -3.71
CA ILE A 79 -15.45 -1.41 -3.26
C ILE A 79 -14.53 -0.47 -4.05
N THR A 80 -14.68 -0.45 -5.38
CA THR A 80 -13.92 0.45 -6.26
C THR A 80 -14.22 1.91 -5.94
N ARG A 81 -15.49 2.26 -5.74
CA ARG A 81 -15.92 3.61 -5.36
C ARG A 81 -15.31 4.04 -4.03
N ASN A 82 -15.41 3.22 -2.98
CA ASN A 82 -14.87 3.54 -1.66
C ASN A 82 -13.35 3.75 -1.70
N MET A 83 -12.64 2.95 -2.50
CA MET A 83 -11.20 3.13 -2.70
C MET A 83 -10.88 4.42 -3.45
N MET A 84 -11.66 4.79 -4.48
CA MET A 84 -11.48 6.06 -5.19
C MET A 84 -11.71 7.26 -4.26
N ASP A 85 -12.71 7.20 -3.38
CA ASP A 85 -12.97 8.24 -2.38
C ASP A 85 -11.79 8.36 -1.39
N LEU A 86 -11.24 7.23 -0.92
CA LEU A 86 -10.07 7.23 -0.05
C LEU A 86 -8.86 7.84 -0.73
N VAL A 87 -8.53 7.39 -1.94
CA VAL A 87 -7.40 7.90 -2.73
C VAL A 87 -7.60 9.38 -3.07
N GLY A 88 -8.83 9.80 -3.34
CA GLY A 88 -9.18 11.21 -3.54
C GLY A 88 -8.85 12.07 -2.32
N LYS A 89 -9.24 11.61 -1.13
CA LYS A 89 -8.91 12.28 0.15
C LYS A 89 -7.39 12.30 0.41
N GLN A 90 -6.68 11.23 0.04
CA GLN A 90 -5.21 11.16 0.15
C GLN A 90 -4.53 12.18 -0.78
N ARG A 91 -4.95 12.26 -2.05
CA ARG A 91 -4.46 13.25 -3.01
C ARG A 91 -4.76 14.68 -2.57
N ALA A 92 -5.96 14.95 -2.06
CA ALA A 92 -6.37 16.27 -1.57
C ALA A 92 -5.58 16.74 -0.34
N ALA A 93 -4.97 15.84 0.43
CA ALA A 93 -4.08 16.21 1.53
C ALA A 93 -2.84 16.98 1.05
N GLY A 94 -2.36 16.67 -0.16
CA GLY A 94 -1.25 17.35 -0.81
C GLY A 94 -0.03 17.50 0.10
N LYS A 95 0.58 18.68 0.09
CA LYS A 95 1.73 19.00 0.94
C LYS A 95 1.35 19.54 2.34
N ASN A 96 0.06 19.65 2.65
CA ASN A 96 -0.42 20.13 3.95
C ASN A 96 -1.40 19.13 4.59
N PRO A 97 -0.91 17.96 5.04
CA PRO A 97 -1.76 16.94 5.63
C PRO A 97 -2.41 17.39 6.94
N ASN A 98 -1.81 18.34 7.66
CA ASN A 98 -2.29 18.88 8.93
C ASN A 98 -3.09 20.18 8.80
N LYS A 99 -3.69 20.47 7.62
CA LYS A 99 -4.52 21.67 7.41
C LYS A 99 -5.61 21.83 8.48
N ALA A 100 -6.19 20.73 8.94
CA ALA A 100 -7.21 20.71 10.00
C ALA A 100 -6.64 20.84 11.43
N LYS A 101 -5.33 21.04 11.58
CA LYS A 101 -4.63 21.21 12.87
C LYS A 101 -4.91 20.10 13.91
N LYS A 102 -5.18 18.88 13.45
CA LYS A 102 -5.47 17.74 14.35
C LYS A 102 -4.20 17.20 15.00
N CYS A 103 -3.10 17.10 14.26
CA CYS A 103 -1.82 16.69 14.81
C CYS A 103 -1.17 17.86 15.56
N PRO A 104 -0.65 17.64 16.79
CA PRO A 104 -0.02 18.69 17.59
C PRO A 104 1.17 19.36 16.88
N THR A 105 1.25 20.70 16.99
CA THR A 105 2.35 21.51 16.41
C THR A 105 3.24 22.18 17.46
N ASN A 106 2.95 21.95 18.72
CA ASN A 106 3.72 22.46 19.86
C ASN A 106 4.69 21.41 20.45
N ARG A 107 4.94 20.36 19.70
CA ARG A 107 5.90 19.31 19.99
C ARG A 107 7.02 19.36 18.97
N GLY A 108 8.19 18.83 19.30
CA GLY A 108 9.30 18.69 18.35
C GLY A 108 8.94 17.70 17.23
N ARG A 109 9.80 16.73 16.97
CA ARG A 109 9.53 15.74 15.95
C ARG A 109 8.40 14.79 16.37
N ILE A 110 7.40 14.68 15.51
CA ILE A 110 6.22 13.85 15.75
C ILE A 110 5.78 13.13 14.48
N ALA A 111 5.46 11.84 14.61
CA ALA A 111 4.78 11.08 13.58
C ALA A 111 3.26 11.17 13.77
N CYS A 112 2.55 11.62 12.76
CA CYS A 112 1.09 11.74 12.77
C CYS A 112 0.46 10.65 11.93
N VAL A 113 -0.62 10.06 12.42
CA VAL A 113 -1.41 9.05 11.70
C VAL A 113 -2.87 9.49 11.67
N ASP A 114 -3.38 9.70 10.47
CA ASP A 114 -4.80 9.96 10.21
C ASP A 114 -5.48 8.68 9.73
N LEU A 115 -6.19 8.04 10.64
CA LEU A 115 -6.89 6.80 10.37
C LEU A 115 -7.99 6.98 9.32
N SER A 116 -8.66 8.14 9.31
CA SER A 116 -9.78 8.40 8.39
C SER A 116 -9.34 8.53 6.93
N ARG A 117 -8.13 9.04 6.70
CA ARG A 117 -7.52 9.20 5.37
C ARG A 117 -6.49 8.10 5.06
N GLN A 118 -6.18 7.21 6.04
CA GLN A 118 -5.11 6.21 5.92
C GLN A 118 -3.82 6.86 5.44
N LEU A 119 -3.43 7.94 6.11
CA LEU A 119 -2.22 8.72 5.85
C LEU A 119 -1.34 8.80 7.10
N SER A 120 -0.03 8.84 6.88
CA SER A 120 0.92 9.18 7.93
C SER A 120 1.98 10.16 7.42
N TRP A 121 2.47 11.03 8.30
CA TRP A 121 3.54 11.99 7.99
C TRP A 121 4.38 12.27 9.24
N VAL A 122 5.57 12.80 9.03
CA VAL A 122 6.43 13.31 10.10
C VAL A 122 6.51 14.82 9.97
N GLN A 123 6.28 15.53 11.08
CA GLN A 123 6.46 16.99 11.17
C GLN A 123 7.36 17.35 12.35
N ASP A 124 7.92 18.55 12.31
CA ASP A 124 8.65 19.19 13.40
C ASP A 124 8.01 20.55 13.65
N GLY A 125 7.30 20.68 14.74
CA GLY A 125 6.39 21.81 14.95
C GLY A 125 5.37 21.91 13.80
N LYS A 126 5.36 23.03 13.08
CA LYS A 126 4.49 23.26 11.91
C LYS A 126 5.09 22.79 10.58
N LYS A 127 6.37 22.44 10.56
CA LYS A 127 7.11 22.07 9.34
C LYS A 127 6.87 20.61 8.99
N LEU A 128 6.34 20.35 7.80
CA LEU A 128 6.31 18.99 7.24
C LEU A 128 7.73 18.52 6.92
N VAL A 129 8.15 17.42 7.53
CA VAL A 129 9.48 16.82 7.33
C VAL A 129 9.43 15.70 6.28
N TYR A 130 8.37 14.88 6.33
CA TYR A 130 8.19 13.79 5.37
C TYR A 130 6.73 13.38 5.23
N GLY A 131 6.34 12.95 4.04
CA GLY A 131 4.99 12.53 3.70
C GLY A 131 4.14 13.68 3.16
N PRO A 132 2.79 13.56 3.20
CA PRO A 132 2.06 12.40 3.69
C PRO A 132 2.22 11.18 2.80
N VAL A 133 2.22 10.01 3.40
CA VAL A 133 2.30 8.72 2.71
C VAL A 133 1.10 7.85 3.04
N PRO A 134 0.59 7.05 2.09
CA PRO A 134 -0.45 6.07 2.35
C PRO A 134 0.03 5.00 3.34
N VAL A 135 -0.84 4.61 4.25
CA VAL A 135 -0.59 3.55 5.23
C VAL A 135 -1.77 2.58 5.29
N ARG A 136 -1.53 1.38 5.81
CA ARG A 136 -2.56 0.40 6.13
C ARG A 136 -2.57 0.17 7.64
N THR A 137 -3.63 0.64 8.29
CA THR A 137 -3.79 0.52 9.74
C THR A 137 -4.64 -0.68 10.14
N GLY A 138 -4.89 -0.83 11.42
CA GLY A 138 -5.63 -1.93 12.00
C GLY A 138 -6.99 -2.18 11.35
N ARG A 139 -7.41 -3.46 11.29
CA ARG A 139 -8.73 -3.88 10.85
C ARG A 139 -9.74 -3.82 12.00
N ASN A 140 -11.01 -4.03 11.72
CA ASN A 140 -12.06 -4.16 12.73
C ASN A 140 -11.70 -5.20 13.79
N GLY A 141 -11.87 -4.88 15.08
CA GLY A 141 -11.47 -5.70 16.23
C GLY A 141 -9.96 -5.71 16.53
N HIS A 142 -9.16 -5.02 15.71
CA HIS A 142 -7.69 -4.88 15.87
C HIS A 142 -7.25 -3.47 15.46
N GLU A 143 -7.99 -2.47 15.91
CA GLU A 143 -7.78 -1.08 15.50
C GLU A 143 -6.42 -0.55 15.95
N THR A 144 -5.84 0.34 15.16
CA THR A 144 -4.71 1.15 15.61
C THR A 144 -5.23 2.13 16.65
N ARG A 145 -4.71 2.04 17.88
CA ARG A 145 -5.19 2.84 19.02
C ARG A 145 -4.83 4.31 18.86
N THR A 146 -5.81 5.17 19.11
CA THR A 146 -5.68 6.63 19.02
C THR A 146 -4.98 7.24 20.23
N GLY A 147 -4.62 8.51 20.13
CA GLY A 147 -4.02 9.33 21.19
C GLY A 147 -2.54 9.61 20.99
N SER A 148 -1.96 10.27 22.00
CA SER A 148 -0.52 10.57 22.04
C SER A 148 0.25 9.38 22.58
N LYS A 149 1.31 9.03 21.88
CA LYS A 149 2.20 7.92 22.18
C LYS A 149 3.65 8.36 21.96
N LYS A 150 4.61 7.47 22.26
CA LYS A 150 6.03 7.66 21.95
C LYS A 150 6.62 6.43 21.34
N VAL A 151 7.55 6.61 20.40
CA VAL A 151 8.40 5.50 19.95
C VAL A 151 9.24 5.06 21.13
N TYR A 152 9.05 3.83 21.62
CA TYR A 152 9.76 3.34 22.80
C TYR A 152 10.75 2.23 22.48
N TRP A 153 10.59 1.55 21.35
CA TRP A 153 11.49 0.49 20.92
C TRP A 153 11.59 0.43 19.41
N ARG A 154 12.79 0.14 18.92
CA ARG A 154 13.08 0.06 17.49
C ARG A 154 13.87 -1.21 17.17
N ASN A 155 13.48 -1.89 16.08
CA ASN A 155 14.20 -3.05 15.57
C ASN A 155 14.13 -3.07 14.05
N ILE A 156 15.28 -2.96 13.39
CA ILE A 156 15.35 -2.86 11.92
C ILE A 156 14.93 -4.15 11.20
N ASN A 157 15.15 -5.31 11.82
CA ASN A 157 14.87 -6.63 11.27
C ASN A 157 13.91 -7.45 12.14
N HIS A 158 12.93 -6.79 12.75
CA HIS A 158 11.99 -7.44 13.67
C HIS A 158 11.27 -8.63 13.01
N TRP A 159 11.20 -9.73 13.75
CA TRP A 159 10.36 -10.88 13.47
C TRP A 159 9.26 -10.97 14.51
N SER A 160 8.00 -10.94 14.06
CA SER A 160 6.86 -11.15 14.95
C SER A 160 6.68 -12.64 15.21
N THR A 161 6.93 -13.08 16.45
CA THR A 161 6.67 -14.45 16.88
C THR A 161 5.19 -14.76 16.98
N LEU A 162 4.35 -13.74 17.23
CA LEU A 162 2.89 -13.88 17.31
C LEU A 162 2.23 -14.12 15.94
N TYR A 163 2.73 -13.45 14.90
CA TYR A 163 2.13 -13.50 13.56
C TYR A 163 3.00 -14.22 12.52
N HIS A 164 4.19 -14.69 12.95
CA HIS A 164 5.18 -15.38 12.10
C HIS A 164 5.49 -14.59 10.80
N VAL A 165 5.69 -13.27 10.93
CA VAL A 165 5.98 -12.39 9.80
C VAL A 165 7.17 -11.46 10.08
N ARG A 166 7.89 -11.10 9.02
CA ARG A 166 8.91 -10.05 9.08
C ARG A 166 8.24 -8.68 9.17
N MET A 167 8.77 -7.82 10.03
CA MET A 167 8.35 -6.43 10.23
C MET A 167 9.58 -5.51 10.11
N PRO A 168 10.13 -5.32 8.89
CA PRO A 168 11.33 -4.51 8.71
C PRO A 168 11.11 -3.05 9.12
N TYR A 169 12.14 -2.42 9.69
CA TYR A 169 12.12 -1.03 10.16
C TYR A 169 11.07 -0.75 11.23
N SER A 170 10.81 -1.73 12.10
CA SER A 170 9.82 -1.61 13.17
C SER A 170 10.17 -0.52 14.17
N GLN A 171 9.21 0.34 14.45
CA GLN A 171 9.26 1.39 15.46
C GLN A 171 7.98 1.31 16.29
N PHE A 172 8.10 0.69 17.47
CA PHE A 172 6.97 0.41 18.35
C PHE A 172 6.60 1.65 19.15
N PHE A 173 5.30 1.95 19.16
CA PHE A 173 4.79 3.15 19.85
C PHE A 173 3.65 2.86 20.83
N ASP A 174 3.00 1.69 20.77
CA ASP A 174 1.90 1.36 21.69
C ASP A 174 1.66 -0.15 21.79
N GLY A 175 2.17 -0.81 22.86
CA GLY A 175 1.82 -2.19 23.22
C GLY A 175 1.85 -3.20 22.06
N GLY A 176 2.92 -3.25 21.29
CA GLY A 176 3.09 -4.10 20.11
C GLY A 176 2.63 -3.48 18.79
N GLN A 177 1.99 -2.30 18.80
CA GLN A 177 1.70 -1.56 17.57
C GLN A 177 2.93 -0.75 17.13
N ALA A 178 3.27 -0.86 15.85
CA ALA A 178 4.48 -0.25 15.29
C ALA A 178 4.23 0.31 13.89
N PHE A 179 5.04 1.29 13.50
CA PHE A 179 5.32 1.55 12.08
C PHE A 179 6.26 0.47 11.58
N HIS A 180 5.98 -0.15 10.44
CA HIS A 180 6.90 -1.10 9.81
C HIS A 180 6.59 -1.30 8.32
N ALA A 181 7.59 -1.78 7.58
CA ALA A 181 7.41 -2.15 6.19
C ALA A 181 6.61 -3.45 6.03
N ILE A 182 5.89 -3.54 4.92
CA ILE A 182 5.29 -4.79 4.43
C ILE A 182 5.72 -5.03 2.98
N SER A 183 5.77 -6.29 2.58
CA SER A 183 6.00 -6.70 1.19
C SER A 183 4.76 -6.54 0.32
N GLY A 184 3.56 -6.45 0.93
CA GLY A 184 2.29 -6.34 0.24
C GLY A 184 1.89 -4.89 -0.06
N ASN A 185 0.69 -4.75 -0.60
CA ASN A 185 0.11 -3.45 -0.96
C ASN A 185 -0.56 -2.80 0.26
N VAL A 186 -0.24 -1.52 0.51
CA VAL A 186 -0.81 -0.76 1.66
C VAL A 186 -2.30 -0.45 1.53
N TRP A 187 -2.91 -0.69 0.39
CA TRP A 187 -4.36 -0.57 0.19
C TRP A 187 -5.11 -1.90 0.31
N SER A 188 -4.40 -3.05 0.45
CA SER A 188 -5.09 -4.35 0.55
C SER A 188 -5.89 -4.49 1.84
N ALA A 189 -7.13 -4.99 1.68
CA ALA A 189 -7.98 -5.38 2.81
C ALA A 189 -7.42 -6.65 3.51
N PRO A 190 -7.83 -6.91 4.75
CA PRO A 190 -8.72 -6.11 5.60
C PRO A 190 -7.96 -5.03 6.41
N GLY A 191 -6.66 -5.10 6.52
CA GLY A 191 -5.82 -4.25 7.35
C GLY A 191 -4.87 -5.06 8.23
N SER A 192 -4.16 -4.39 9.15
CA SER A 192 -3.23 -4.99 10.11
C SER A 192 -3.93 -5.46 11.39
N HIS A 193 -3.16 -5.98 12.35
CA HIS A 193 -3.57 -6.22 13.73
C HIS A 193 -3.22 -5.03 14.65
N GLY A 194 -3.31 -3.82 14.13
CA GLY A 194 -3.08 -2.58 14.87
C GLY A 194 -1.83 -1.81 14.44
N CYS A 195 -0.87 -2.44 13.76
CA CYS A 195 0.31 -1.76 13.23
C CYS A 195 -0.04 -0.77 12.10
N VAL A 196 0.81 0.21 11.91
CA VAL A 196 0.81 1.13 10.77
C VAL A 196 1.74 0.56 9.71
N ASN A 197 1.17 -0.21 8.79
CA ASN A 197 1.90 -0.81 7.69
C ASN A 197 2.26 0.23 6.63
N MET A 198 3.48 0.19 6.14
CA MET A 198 4.06 1.15 5.20
C MET A 198 4.71 0.44 4.02
N ARG A 199 4.86 1.12 2.90
CA ARG A 199 5.76 0.69 1.84
C ARG A 199 7.20 0.68 2.37
N THR A 200 8.05 -0.20 1.87
CA THR A 200 9.44 -0.33 2.35
C THR A 200 10.21 0.99 2.31
N ALA A 201 10.06 1.76 1.23
CA ALA A 201 10.72 3.06 1.10
C ALA A 201 10.28 4.06 2.19
N ASP A 202 8.97 4.09 2.49
CA ASP A 202 8.41 4.98 3.52
C ASP A 202 8.84 4.56 4.93
N ALA A 203 8.80 3.27 5.24
CA ALA A 203 9.26 2.73 6.53
C ALA A 203 10.76 2.97 6.76
N LYS A 204 11.60 2.80 5.72
CA LYS A 204 13.03 3.14 5.75
C LYS A 204 13.25 4.62 6.04
N LYS A 205 12.43 5.50 5.43
CA LYS A 205 12.51 6.94 5.69
C LYS A 205 12.07 7.29 7.11
N TYR A 206 11.00 6.69 7.61
CA TYR A 206 10.57 6.83 9.01
C TYR A 206 11.67 6.38 9.99
N TRP A 207 12.32 5.26 9.70
CA TRP A 207 13.46 4.76 10.47
C TRP A 207 14.60 5.78 10.57
N SER A 208 14.89 6.49 9.48
CA SER A 208 15.94 7.53 9.47
C SER A 208 15.56 8.80 10.23
N LEU A 209 14.25 9.08 10.33
CA LEU A 209 13.74 10.33 10.92
C LEU A 209 13.41 10.22 12.40
N LEU A 210 12.79 9.11 12.83
CA LEU A 210 12.31 8.95 14.20
C LEU A 210 13.34 8.22 15.07
N ARG A 211 13.34 8.52 16.38
CA ARG A 211 14.16 7.91 17.41
C ARG A 211 13.28 7.47 18.58
N ASN A 212 13.83 6.64 19.48
CA ASN A 212 13.18 6.39 20.76
C ASN A 212 12.97 7.72 21.50
N GLY A 213 11.78 7.91 22.04
CA GLY A 213 11.34 9.16 22.68
C GLY A 213 10.57 10.11 21.79
N ASP A 214 10.69 10.02 20.46
CA ASP A 214 9.91 10.85 19.53
C ASP A 214 8.40 10.59 19.68
N ASP A 215 7.62 11.65 19.56
CA ASP A 215 6.17 11.59 19.70
C ASP A 215 5.50 10.91 18.50
N THR A 216 4.40 10.24 18.78
CA THR A 216 3.45 9.73 17.78
C THR A 216 2.05 10.15 18.18
N PHE A 217 1.26 10.64 17.22
CA PHE A 217 -0.14 11.01 17.44
C PHE A 217 -1.04 10.33 16.42
N VAL A 218 -1.95 9.51 16.91
CA VAL A 218 -2.91 8.75 16.10
C VAL A 218 -4.31 9.32 16.34
N TYR A 219 -5.04 9.61 15.28
CA TYR A 219 -6.38 10.17 15.38
C TYR A 219 -7.32 9.74 14.26
N GLY A 220 -8.61 10.00 14.46
CA GLY A 220 -9.66 9.64 13.52
C GLY A 220 -10.11 8.18 13.66
N ARG A 221 -10.85 7.68 12.69
CA ARG A 221 -11.33 6.31 12.59
C ARG A 221 -11.13 5.80 11.17
N LYS A 222 -10.64 4.58 11.03
CA LYS A 222 -10.49 3.95 9.72
C LYS A 222 -11.87 3.68 9.13
N PRO A 223 -12.12 3.97 7.84
CA PRO A 223 -13.37 3.60 7.17
C PRO A 223 -13.60 2.08 7.23
N GLY A 224 -14.79 1.67 7.68
CA GLY A 224 -15.15 0.26 7.78
C GLY A 224 -14.68 -0.46 9.05
N THR A 225 -14.24 0.29 10.08
CA THR A 225 -13.94 -0.27 11.41
C THR A 225 -14.77 0.38 12.50
#